data_9a987b9535f6f0c8347999f97fa05f73
#
_entry.id   9a987b9535f6f0c8347999f97fa05f73
#
_cell.length_a   1.000
_cell.length_b   1.000
_cell.length_c   1.000
_cell.angle_alpha   90.00
_cell.angle_beta   90.00
_cell.angle_gamma   90.00
#
_symmetry.space_group_name_H-M   'P 1'
#
loop_
_entity.id
_entity.type
_entity.pdbx_description
1 polymer ?
#
loop_
_entity_poly.entity_id
_entity_poly.type
_entity_poly.pdbx_seq_one_letter_code
_entity_poly.pdbx_strand_id
1 'polypeptide(L)'
;MAAANKLVNYITKISRKTYNKNTELKSFKNIGSFGSIFDLSHLKMKNPIIVSSTDGVGTKLEIANKFKKYNSIGIDLVAMSVNDLIVQGAKPIFFLDYIATNKLELHKFKKILNGIVKGCKFSGCALIGGETAEMPKTYEKGKFDLAGFAVGLVEKKNLLTKDKIKRNDIILAIPSSGLHSNGYSLIHNILKKKKNYYLPKKIKQELIRPTKIYVNELNKINNKNLINGCANITGGGLLDNLIRVIPKKLSINIDLSKIKTKPIFRWLKENNIKDSEMLNTFNCGVGFCLITNKKNILKIKKIFSKKYLPYQIGFVSKGKKRINTFGKI
;
A
#
# COMPACT_ATOMS: atom_id res chain seq x y z
N MET A 1 -22.29 -11.51 21.85
CA MET A 1 -21.78 -12.87 21.55
C MET A 1 -22.26 -13.44 20.22
N ALA A 2 -23.55 -13.47 19.88
CA ALA A 2 -24.02 -14.05 18.61
C ALA A 2 -23.47 -13.42 17.32
N ALA A 3 -23.27 -12.10 17.27
CA ALA A 3 -22.72 -11.41 16.11
C ALA A 3 -21.21 -11.70 15.93
N ALA A 4 -20.45 -11.73 17.02
CA ALA A 4 -19.03 -12.06 17.00
C ALA A 4 -18.80 -13.49 16.48
N ASN A 5 -19.51 -14.48 17.02
CA ASN A 5 -19.43 -15.87 16.56
C ASN A 5 -19.78 -16.03 15.07
N LYS A 6 -20.81 -15.32 14.59
CA LYS A 6 -21.16 -15.30 13.16
C LYS A 6 -20.05 -14.68 12.31
N LEU A 7 -19.33 -13.67 12.82
CA LEU A 7 -18.21 -13.06 12.12
C LEU A 7 -17.00 -14.01 12.08
N VAL A 8 -16.64 -14.64 13.21
CA VAL A 8 -15.55 -15.62 13.29
C VAL A 8 -15.78 -16.77 12.31
N ASN A 9 -16.97 -17.36 12.27
CA ASN A 9 -17.34 -18.41 11.33
C ASN A 9 -17.20 -17.93 9.87
N TYR A 10 -17.59 -16.68 9.60
CA TYR A 10 -17.44 -16.09 8.29
C TYR A 10 -15.98 -15.90 7.90
N ILE A 11 -15.14 -15.35 8.78
CA ILE A 11 -13.70 -15.14 8.54
C ILE A 11 -13.02 -16.48 8.28
N THR A 12 -13.27 -17.50 9.11
CA THR A 12 -12.71 -18.85 8.95
C THR A 12 -12.99 -19.42 7.56
N LYS A 13 -14.21 -19.21 7.03
CA LYS A 13 -14.57 -19.68 5.70
C LYS A 13 -13.85 -18.91 4.57
N ILE A 14 -13.76 -17.57 4.69
CA ILE A 14 -13.22 -16.76 3.60
C ILE A 14 -11.69 -16.67 3.59
N SER A 15 -11.03 -16.75 4.75
CA SER A 15 -9.56 -16.71 4.88
C SER A 15 -8.88 -17.87 4.16
N ARG A 16 -9.48 -19.06 4.18
CA ARG A 16 -9.01 -20.24 3.43
C ARG A 16 -8.80 -19.97 1.95
N LYS A 17 -9.51 -18.99 1.38
CA LYS A 17 -9.33 -18.56 -0.02
C LYS A 17 -7.99 -17.86 -0.28
N THR A 18 -7.26 -17.48 0.76
CA THR A 18 -5.93 -16.86 0.69
C THR A 18 -4.81 -17.88 0.89
N TYR A 19 -5.14 -19.08 1.35
CA TYR A 19 -4.17 -20.13 1.61
C TYR A 19 -3.66 -20.69 0.28
N ASN A 20 -2.39 -21.04 0.25
CA ASN A 20 -1.73 -21.72 -0.85
C ASN A 20 -1.05 -22.99 -0.34
N LYS A 21 -0.52 -23.82 -1.22
CA LYS A 21 0.14 -25.08 -0.87
C LYS A 21 1.22 -24.96 0.20
N ASN A 22 1.82 -23.77 0.35
CA ASN A 22 2.88 -23.49 1.35
C ASN A 22 2.32 -22.99 2.68
N THR A 23 1.01 -22.77 2.80
CA THR A 23 0.32 -22.26 3.98
C THR A 23 -0.68 -23.24 4.57
N GLU A 24 -0.92 -24.36 3.90
CA GLU A 24 -1.81 -25.43 4.37
C GLU A 24 -1.05 -26.40 5.28
N LEU A 25 -0.97 -26.04 6.54
CA LEU A 25 -0.81 -27.06 7.60
C LEU A 25 -2.18 -27.69 7.81
N LYS A 26 -2.36 -28.91 7.34
CA LYS A 26 -3.63 -29.66 7.36
C LYS A 26 -4.27 -29.82 8.75
N SER A 27 -3.53 -29.55 9.82
CA SER A 27 -3.92 -29.79 11.21
C SER A 27 -4.19 -28.55 12.06
N PHE A 28 -3.93 -27.31 11.58
CA PHE A 28 -4.06 -26.12 12.43
C PHE A 28 -5.24 -25.23 12.02
N LYS A 29 -6.11 -24.94 12.98
CA LYS A 29 -7.15 -23.91 12.86
C LYS A 29 -6.58 -22.60 13.40
N ASN A 30 -6.05 -21.73 12.54
CA ASN A 30 -5.47 -20.45 12.97
C ASN A 30 -6.53 -19.49 13.50
N ILE A 31 -7.64 -19.31 12.78
CA ILE A 31 -8.70 -18.37 13.16
C ILE A 31 -9.56 -18.95 14.28
N GLY A 32 -9.69 -18.19 15.37
CA GLY A 32 -10.39 -18.60 16.58
C GLY A 32 -9.51 -19.32 17.62
N SER A 33 -8.19 -19.44 17.36
CA SER A 33 -7.17 -19.89 18.32
C SER A 33 -6.50 -18.70 19.01
N PHE A 34 -5.74 -18.93 20.10
CA PHE A 34 -5.00 -17.87 20.80
C PHE A 34 -3.93 -17.20 19.96
N GLY A 35 -3.27 -17.94 19.09
CA GLY A 35 -2.26 -17.43 18.18
C GLY A 35 -2.32 -18.11 16.81
N SER A 36 -1.80 -17.43 15.80
CA SER A 36 -1.71 -17.97 14.45
C SER A 36 -0.35 -18.60 14.21
N ILE A 37 -0.35 -19.78 13.63
CA ILE A 37 0.86 -20.56 13.33
C ILE A 37 1.13 -20.50 11.82
N PHE A 38 2.38 -20.28 11.45
CA PHE A 38 2.86 -20.33 10.07
C PHE A 38 4.14 -21.18 10.01
N ASP A 39 4.12 -22.26 9.23
CA ASP A 39 5.25 -23.16 9.09
C ASP A 39 6.22 -22.66 8.01
N LEU A 40 7.47 -22.46 8.39
CA LEU A 40 8.54 -22.02 7.50
C LEU A 40 9.30 -23.18 6.83
N SER A 41 9.09 -24.43 7.25
CA SER A 41 9.84 -25.61 6.78
C SER A 41 9.75 -25.84 5.27
N HIS A 42 8.62 -25.43 4.66
CA HIS A 42 8.40 -25.58 3.23
C HIS A 42 9.03 -24.46 2.39
N LEU A 43 9.63 -23.45 3.02
CA LEU A 43 10.26 -22.33 2.32
C LEU A 43 11.72 -22.68 2.03
N LYS A 44 12.03 -22.92 0.76
CA LYS A 44 13.40 -23.23 0.30
C LYS A 44 14.29 -21.99 0.33
N MET A 45 14.60 -21.46 1.53
CA MET A 45 15.47 -20.31 1.74
C MET A 45 16.67 -20.73 2.59
N LYS A 46 17.89 -20.32 2.18
CA LYS A 46 19.13 -20.62 2.92
C LYS A 46 19.36 -19.65 4.08
N ASN A 47 19.16 -18.35 3.83
CA ASN A 47 19.38 -17.28 4.80
C ASN A 47 18.16 -16.34 4.81
N PRO A 48 17.01 -16.77 5.34
CA PRO A 48 15.81 -15.96 5.35
C PRO A 48 15.93 -14.79 6.32
N ILE A 49 15.47 -13.61 5.89
CA ILE A 49 15.28 -12.43 6.74
C ILE A 49 13.78 -12.15 6.81
N ILE A 50 13.29 -11.99 8.03
CA ILE A 50 11.91 -11.57 8.30
C ILE A 50 11.84 -10.05 8.15
N VAL A 51 10.84 -9.59 7.44
CA VAL A 51 10.47 -8.17 7.34
C VAL A 51 9.01 -8.05 7.77
N SER A 52 8.71 -7.11 8.64
CA SER A 52 7.36 -6.83 9.11
C SER A 52 6.98 -5.38 8.87
N SER A 53 5.70 -5.14 8.66
CA SER A 53 5.12 -3.80 8.54
C SER A 53 3.75 -3.78 9.18
N THR A 54 3.42 -2.66 9.82
CA THR A 54 2.07 -2.38 10.33
C THR A 54 1.62 -1.03 9.81
N ASP A 55 0.37 -0.94 9.39
CA ASP A 55 -0.22 0.31 8.91
C ASP A 55 -1.75 0.28 9.06
N GLY A 56 -2.37 1.45 8.98
CA GLY A 56 -3.81 1.63 8.95
C GLY A 56 -4.30 2.19 7.63
N VAL A 57 -5.61 2.37 7.50
CA VAL A 57 -6.21 3.02 6.33
C VAL A 57 -6.29 4.54 6.51
N GLY A 58 -6.31 5.01 7.76
CA GLY A 58 -6.43 6.40 8.11
C GLY A 58 -7.80 7.01 7.77
N THR A 59 -7.84 8.32 7.61
CA THR A 59 -9.10 9.07 7.47
C THR A 59 -9.90 8.80 6.19
N LYS A 60 -9.40 7.96 5.27
CA LYS A 60 -10.18 7.41 4.15
C LYS A 60 -11.40 6.61 4.64
N LEU A 61 -11.34 6.04 5.86
CA LEU A 61 -12.45 5.35 6.50
C LEU A 61 -13.70 6.22 6.59
N GLU A 62 -13.53 7.52 6.84
CA GLU A 62 -14.65 8.46 6.92
C GLU A 62 -15.32 8.68 5.55
N ILE A 63 -14.56 8.66 4.47
CA ILE A 63 -15.12 8.71 3.11
C ILE A 63 -15.91 7.43 2.80
N ALA A 64 -15.39 6.28 3.23
CA ALA A 64 -16.10 4.99 3.09
C ALA A 64 -17.42 4.99 3.88
N ASN A 65 -17.43 5.54 5.10
CA ASN A 65 -18.64 5.73 5.91
C ASN A 65 -19.64 6.65 5.22
N LYS A 66 -19.19 7.84 4.78
CA LYS A 66 -20.03 8.83 4.09
C LYS A 66 -20.71 8.26 2.84
N PHE A 67 -19.99 7.44 2.07
CA PHE A 67 -20.53 6.86 0.82
C PHE A 67 -21.10 5.44 1.02
N LYS A 68 -21.04 4.87 2.22
CA LYS A 68 -21.43 3.48 2.53
C LYS A 68 -20.77 2.45 1.61
N LYS A 69 -19.49 2.69 1.24
CA LYS A 69 -18.68 1.88 0.31
C LYS A 69 -17.46 1.29 1.04
N TYR A 70 -17.56 0.05 1.46
CA TYR A 70 -16.56 -0.60 2.34
C TYR A 70 -15.68 -1.65 1.63
N ASN A 71 -16.07 -2.11 0.44
CA ASN A 71 -15.39 -3.22 -0.24
C ASN A 71 -13.92 -2.93 -0.62
N SER A 72 -13.58 -1.64 -0.86
CA SER A 72 -12.22 -1.23 -1.21
C SER A 72 -11.30 -1.08 0.00
N ILE A 73 -11.86 -0.78 1.18
CA ILE A 73 -11.12 -0.42 2.39
C ILE A 73 -10.23 -1.56 2.89
N GLY A 74 -10.72 -2.80 2.83
CA GLY A 74 -9.90 -3.97 3.18
C GLY A 74 -8.72 -4.18 2.21
N ILE A 75 -8.88 -3.83 0.92
CA ILE A 75 -7.77 -3.83 -0.03
C ILE A 75 -6.76 -2.74 0.33
N ASP A 76 -7.24 -1.54 0.71
CA ASP A 76 -6.37 -0.45 1.15
C ASP A 76 -5.54 -0.89 2.36
N LEU A 77 -6.16 -1.52 3.36
CA LEU A 77 -5.47 -1.99 4.56
C LEU A 77 -4.29 -2.94 4.23
N VAL A 78 -4.57 -3.95 3.41
CA VAL A 78 -3.52 -4.90 2.99
C VAL A 78 -2.45 -4.19 2.16
N ALA A 79 -2.85 -3.32 1.22
CA ALA A 79 -1.93 -2.62 0.33
C ALA A 79 -0.93 -1.74 1.08
N MET A 80 -1.40 -1.02 2.13
CA MET A 80 -0.53 -0.15 2.93
C MET A 80 0.60 -0.95 3.56
N SER A 81 0.30 -2.09 4.18
CA SER A 81 1.31 -2.92 4.83
C SER A 81 2.20 -3.71 3.85
N VAL A 82 1.61 -4.39 2.85
CA VAL A 82 2.41 -5.28 1.96
C VAL A 82 3.28 -4.51 0.96
N ASN A 83 2.89 -3.29 0.57
CA ASN A 83 3.71 -2.46 -0.29
C ASN A 83 4.99 -1.97 0.43
N ASP A 84 4.97 -1.84 1.75
CA ASP A 84 6.16 -1.49 2.53
C ASP A 84 7.12 -2.67 2.67
N LEU A 85 6.61 -3.90 2.78
CA LEU A 85 7.48 -5.10 2.80
C LEU A 85 8.32 -5.21 1.52
N ILE A 86 7.72 -4.95 0.36
CA ILE A 86 8.42 -5.08 -0.91
C ILE A 86 9.46 -3.98 -1.18
N VAL A 87 9.44 -2.88 -0.42
CA VAL A 87 10.53 -1.88 -0.45
C VAL A 87 11.85 -2.50 0.00
N GLN A 88 11.80 -3.45 0.93
CA GLN A 88 12.96 -4.24 1.38
C GLN A 88 13.23 -5.46 0.49
N GLY A 89 12.42 -5.68 -0.54
CA GLY A 89 12.51 -6.87 -1.40
C GLY A 89 11.84 -8.11 -0.81
N ALA A 90 11.12 -7.99 0.31
CA ALA A 90 10.46 -9.11 0.97
C ALA A 90 9.16 -9.50 0.27
N LYS A 91 8.94 -10.80 0.12
CA LYS A 91 7.67 -11.36 -0.33
C LYS A 91 6.75 -11.52 0.86
N PRO A 92 5.55 -10.90 0.85
CA PRO A 92 4.56 -11.13 1.90
C PRO A 92 4.20 -12.62 2.01
N ILE A 93 4.09 -13.13 3.24
CA ILE A 93 3.75 -14.54 3.52
C ILE A 93 2.44 -14.65 4.28
N PHE A 94 2.21 -13.80 5.29
CA PHE A 94 0.93 -13.75 5.97
C PHE A 94 0.55 -12.33 6.40
N PHE A 95 -0.72 -12.18 6.74
CA PHE A 95 -1.36 -10.95 7.17
C PHE A 95 -2.26 -11.22 8.38
N LEU A 96 -2.29 -10.26 9.29
CA LEU A 96 -3.20 -10.19 10.44
C LEU A 96 -3.93 -8.84 10.39
N ASP A 97 -5.21 -8.80 10.77
CA ASP A 97 -5.96 -7.56 10.87
C ASP A 97 -6.41 -7.28 12.30
N TYR A 98 -6.56 -6.01 12.62
CA TYR A 98 -7.21 -5.54 13.83
C TYR A 98 -8.35 -4.60 13.44
N ILE A 99 -9.54 -4.92 13.92
CA ILE A 99 -10.75 -4.13 13.70
C ILE A 99 -11.23 -3.62 15.04
N ALA A 100 -11.26 -2.29 15.24
CA ALA A 100 -11.84 -1.65 16.41
C ALA A 100 -13.10 -0.87 16.02
N THR A 101 -14.18 -1.03 16.74
CA THR A 101 -15.46 -0.39 16.38
C THR A 101 -16.33 -0.08 17.60
N ASN A 102 -17.22 0.91 17.46
CA ASN A 102 -18.27 1.14 18.47
C ASN A 102 -19.19 -0.06 18.61
N LYS A 103 -19.74 -0.56 17.50
CA LYS A 103 -20.66 -1.70 17.44
C LYS A 103 -20.43 -2.53 16.20
N LEU A 104 -20.49 -3.84 16.35
CA LEU A 104 -20.28 -4.79 15.28
C LEU A 104 -21.47 -4.85 14.31
N GLU A 105 -21.33 -4.22 13.15
CA GLU A 105 -22.30 -4.25 12.05
C GLU A 105 -21.91 -5.33 11.03
N LEU A 106 -22.45 -6.55 11.15
CA LEU A 106 -22.06 -7.73 10.35
C LEU A 106 -21.97 -7.46 8.85
N HIS A 107 -22.97 -6.75 8.27
CA HIS A 107 -22.96 -6.46 6.83
C HIS A 107 -21.80 -5.58 6.40
N LYS A 108 -21.45 -4.56 7.19
CA LYS A 108 -20.33 -3.64 6.97
C LYS A 108 -19.00 -4.38 7.05
N PHE A 109 -18.78 -5.10 8.16
CA PHE A 109 -17.50 -5.78 8.39
C PHE A 109 -17.29 -6.98 7.45
N LYS A 110 -18.33 -7.70 7.04
CA LYS A 110 -18.21 -8.70 5.97
C LYS A 110 -17.69 -8.10 4.65
N LYS A 111 -18.10 -6.87 4.29
CA LYS A 111 -17.56 -6.18 3.10
C LYS A 111 -16.09 -5.82 3.26
N ILE A 112 -15.69 -5.32 4.43
CA ILE A 112 -14.29 -4.99 4.74
C ILE A 112 -13.42 -6.25 4.67
N LEU A 113 -13.82 -7.33 5.34
CA LEU A 113 -13.11 -8.60 5.37
C LEU A 113 -12.97 -9.23 3.97
N ASN A 114 -14.01 -9.14 3.14
CA ASN A 114 -13.88 -9.56 1.73
C ASN A 114 -12.82 -8.73 0.98
N GLY A 115 -12.71 -7.44 1.29
CA GLY A 115 -11.65 -6.58 0.79
C GLY A 115 -10.27 -7.03 1.25
N ILE A 116 -10.12 -7.38 2.54
CA ILE A 116 -8.85 -7.90 3.11
C ILE A 116 -8.46 -9.20 2.39
N VAL A 117 -9.38 -10.17 2.31
CA VAL A 117 -9.13 -11.44 1.59
C VAL A 117 -8.71 -11.19 0.14
N LYS A 118 -9.37 -10.24 -0.54
CA LYS A 118 -9.00 -9.86 -1.92
C LYS A 118 -7.60 -9.25 -1.99
N GLY A 119 -7.26 -8.38 -1.06
CA GLY A 119 -5.91 -7.79 -0.93
C GLY A 119 -4.85 -8.85 -0.68
N CYS A 120 -5.10 -9.78 0.24
CA CYS A 120 -4.22 -10.91 0.53
C CYS A 120 -4.01 -11.80 -0.70
N LYS A 121 -5.08 -12.09 -1.46
CA LYS A 121 -4.96 -12.82 -2.74
C LYS A 121 -4.10 -12.08 -3.77
N PHE A 122 -4.25 -10.76 -3.89
CA PHE A 122 -3.45 -9.96 -4.82
C PHE A 122 -1.97 -9.90 -4.43
N SER A 123 -1.66 -9.95 -3.14
CA SER A 123 -0.29 -9.95 -2.63
C SER A 123 0.31 -11.35 -2.48
N GLY A 124 -0.51 -12.41 -2.64
CA GLY A 124 -0.06 -13.79 -2.47
C GLY A 124 0.30 -14.14 -1.03
N CYS A 125 -0.29 -13.47 -0.03
CA CYS A 125 -0.15 -13.77 1.38
C CYS A 125 -1.42 -14.37 1.98
N ALA A 126 -1.29 -15.10 3.08
CA ALA A 126 -2.41 -15.72 3.77
C ALA A 126 -2.96 -14.84 4.88
N LEU A 127 -4.28 -14.69 4.97
CA LEU A 127 -4.93 -14.14 6.15
C LEU A 127 -5.04 -15.24 7.20
N ILE A 128 -4.17 -15.21 8.21
CA ILE A 128 -4.05 -16.31 9.19
C ILE A 128 -4.67 -15.99 10.55
N GLY A 129 -4.99 -14.75 10.84
CA GLY A 129 -5.58 -14.33 12.10
C GLY A 129 -5.96 -12.87 12.10
N GLY A 130 -6.33 -12.40 13.25
CA GLY A 130 -6.73 -11.01 13.49
C GLY A 130 -7.56 -10.89 14.75
N GLU A 131 -8.00 -9.68 15.06
CA GLU A 131 -8.82 -9.37 16.23
C GLU A 131 -9.94 -8.41 15.84
N THR A 132 -11.11 -8.55 16.49
CA THR A 132 -12.22 -7.61 16.35
C THR A 132 -12.72 -7.19 17.72
N ALA A 133 -12.48 -5.93 18.08
CA ALA A 133 -12.82 -5.34 19.37
C ALA A 133 -14.04 -4.41 19.26
N GLU A 134 -15.06 -4.69 20.05
CA GLU A 134 -16.21 -3.80 20.26
C GLU A 134 -15.91 -2.88 21.44
N MET A 135 -15.80 -1.56 21.19
CA MET A 135 -15.43 -0.56 22.21
C MET A 135 -16.40 0.64 22.17
N PRO A 136 -17.64 0.47 22.71
CA PRO A 136 -18.71 1.45 22.55
C PRO A 136 -18.45 2.79 23.27
N LYS A 137 -17.56 2.82 24.26
CA LYS A 137 -17.18 4.06 24.96
C LYS A 137 -16.00 4.78 24.32
N THR A 138 -15.20 4.06 23.53
CA THR A 138 -14.00 4.60 22.85
C THR A 138 -14.35 5.17 21.49
N TYR A 139 -15.22 4.49 20.74
CA TYR A 139 -15.64 4.91 19.41
C TYR A 139 -17.08 5.43 19.42
N GLU A 140 -17.33 6.54 18.75
CA GLU A 140 -18.66 7.05 18.48
C GLU A 140 -19.46 6.08 17.58
N LYS A 141 -20.78 6.19 17.61
CA LYS A 141 -21.68 5.36 16.80
C LYS A 141 -21.30 5.40 15.30
N GLY A 142 -21.10 4.22 14.71
CA GLY A 142 -20.73 4.05 13.32
C GLY A 142 -19.24 4.25 13.02
N LYS A 143 -18.43 4.74 13.98
CA LYS A 143 -16.98 4.87 13.84
C LYS A 143 -16.28 3.54 14.04
N PHE A 144 -15.16 3.39 13.37
CA PHE A 144 -14.28 2.21 13.45
C PHE A 144 -12.90 2.55 12.98
N ASP A 145 -11.93 1.75 13.36
CA ASP A 145 -10.57 1.79 12.85
C ASP A 145 -10.09 0.42 12.39
N LEU A 146 -9.08 0.41 11.54
CA LEU A 146 -8.48 -0.78 10.95
C LEU A 146 -6.96 -0.66 11.00
N ALA A 147 -6.30 -1.66 11.56
CA ALA A 147 -4.87 -1.84 11.48
C ALA A 147 -4.53 -3.18 10.83
N GLY A 148 -3.46 -3.21 10.04
CA GLY A 148 -2.95 -4.39 9.37
C GLY A 148 -1.51 -4.68 9.76
N PHE A 149 -1.19 -5.96 9.89
CA PHE A 149 0.14 -6.46 10.21
C PHE A 149 0.54 -7.45 9.13
N ALA A 150 1.53 -7.10 8.35
CA ALA A 150 2.06 -7.97 7.31
C ALA A 150 3.45 -8.48 7.68
N VAL A 151 3.70 -9.73 7.42
CA VAL A 151 5.01 -10.35 7.55
C VAL A 151 5.43 -10.92 6.21
N GLY A 152 6.69 -10.68 5.85
CA GLY A 152 7.29 -11.16 4.62
C GLY A 152 8.67 -11.74 4.87
N LEU A 153 9.16 -12.45 3.88
CA LEU A 153 10.51 -13.04 3.88
C LEU A 153 11.29 -12.60 2.65
N VAL A 154 12.58 -12.41 2.84
CA VAL A 154 13.54 -12.17 1.77
C VAL A 154 14.81 -12.97 2.03
N GLU A 155 15.36 -13.58 0.98
CA GLU A 155 16.71 -14.17 1.04
C GLU A 155 17.72 -13.03 1.25
N LYS A 156 18.66 -13.16 2.20
CA LYS A 156 19.64 -12.13 2.59
C LYS A 156 20.33 -11.46 1.38
N LYS A 157 20.73 -12.23 0.37
CA LYS A 157 21.36 -11.72 -0.86
C LYS A 157 20.44 -10.84 -1.71
N ASN A 158 19.11 -11.00 -1.59
CA ASN A 158 18.08 -10.25 -2.35
C ASN A 158 17.54 -9.05 -1.59
N LEU A 159 17.94 -8.86 -0.31
CA LEU A 159 17.53 -7.71 0.49
C LEU A 159 17.91 -6.42 -0.23
N LEU A 160 16.96 -5.51 -0.41
CA LEU A 160 17.21 -4.20 -0.99
C LEU A 160 17.72 -3.24 0.08
N THR A 161 18.99 -2.88 -0.03
CA THR A 161 19.66 -1.93 0.87
C THR A 161 20.06 -0.68 0.10
N LYS A 162 20.24 0.43 0.80
CA LYS A 162 20.63 1.73 0.20
C LYS A 162 21.96 1.64 -0.56
N ASP A 163 22.88 0.78 -0.14
CA ASP A 163 24.22 0.66 -0.70
C ASP A 163 24.24 0.12 -2.15
N LYS A 164 23.16 -0.51 -2.57
CA LYS A 164 22.99 -0.96 -3.96
C LYS A 164 22.73 0.18 -4.94
N ILE A 165 22.26 1.35 -4.46
CA ILE A 165 21.95 2.51 -5.30
C ILE A 165 23.23 3.24 -5.66
N LYS A 166 23.39 3.54 -6.95
CA LYS A 166 24.61 4.12 -7.52
C LYS A 166 24.33 5.42 -8.27
N ARG A 167 25.38 6.22 -8.44
CA ARG A 167 25.37 7.35 -9.37
C ARG A 167 24.94 6.89 -10.76
N ASN A 168 24.17 7.71 -11.47
CA ASN A 168 23.60 7.46 -12.80
C ASN A 168 22.50 6.40 -12.84
N ASP A 169 22.05 5.87 -11.70
CA ASP A 169 20.81 5.09 -11.67
C ASP A 169 19.63 5.97 -12.08
N ILE A 170 18.70 5.36 -12.79
CA ILE A 170 17.48 6.01 -13.29
C ILE A 170 16.35 5.80 -12.29
N ILE A 171 15.52 6.84 -12.11
CA ILE A 171 14.33 6.76 -11.29
C ILE A 171 13.12 6.60 -12.21
N LEU A 172 12.45 5.45 -12.06
CA LEU A 172 11.23 5.13 -12.78
C LEU A 172 10.04 5.28 -11.83
N ALA A 173 9.04 6.05 -12.25
CA ALA A 173 7.74 6.11 -11.59
C ALA A 173 6.82 5.00 -12.10
N ILE A 174 6.12 4.31 -11.19
CA ILE A 174 5.01 3.42 -11.52
C ILE A 174 3.71 4.17 -11.20
N PRO A 175 2.74 4.23 -12.13
CA PRO A 175 1.48 4.92 -11.90
C PRO A 175 0.74 4.42 -10.66
N SER A 176 0.15 5.33 -9.89
CA SER A 176 -0.80 4.99 -8.82
C SER A 176 -2.15 4.58 -9.39
N SER A 177 -3.00 3.94 -8.59
CA SER A 177 -4.42 3.77 -8.96
C SER A 177 -5.23 5.06 -8.82
N GLY A 178 -4.78 5.99 -7.98
CA GLY A 178 -5.40 7.25 -7.60
C GLY A 178 -4.68 7.83 -6.39
N LEU A 179 -5.44 8.38 -5.45
CA LEU A 179 -4.91 8.96 -4.19
C LEU A 179 -4.23 7.93 -3.27
N HIS A 180 -4.54 6.66 -3.44
CA HIS A 180 -4.26 5.60 -2.47
C HIS A 180 -5.01 5.86 -1.15
N SER A 181 -4.30 5.89 0.00
CA SER A 181 -4.91 6.12 1.31
C SER A 181 -4.34 7.35 2.04
N ASN A 182 -3.69 8.27 1.30
CA ASN A 182 -3.02 9.44 1.87
C ASN A 182 -3.71 10.75 1.50
N GLY A 183 -3.55 11.78 2.34
CA GLY A 183 -4.06 13.14 2.12
C GLY A 183 -5.57 13.30 2.38
N TYR A 184 -6.23 12.34 3.01
CA TYR A 184 -7.68 12.37 3.21
C TYR A 184 -8.15 13.42 4.21
N SER A 185 -7.31 13.86 5.15
CA SER A 185 -7.63 14.99 6.04
C SER A 185 -7.87 16.29 5.27
N LEU A 186 -7.05 16.57 4.23
CA LEU A 186 -7.26 17.72 3.34
C LEU A 186 -8.54 17.57 2.51
N ILE A 187 -8.82 16.37 2.00
CA ILE A 187 -10.06 16.08 1.28
C ILE A 187 -11.28 16.31 2.17
N HIS A 188 -11.24 15.91 3.44
CA HIS A 188 -12.31 16.20 4.39
C HIS A 188 -12.53 17.70 4.57
N ASN A 189 -11.46 18.48 4.65
CA ASN A 189 -11.56 19.94 4.77
C ASN A 189 -12.21 20.56 3.51
N ILE A 190 -11.85 20.09 2.30
CA ILE A 190 -12.51 20.52 1.06
C ILE A 190 -14.00 20.18 1.10
N LEU A 191 -14.35 18.96 1.48
CA LEU A 191 -15.73 18.50 1.52
C LEU A 191 -16.59 19.18 2.61
N LYS A 192 -15.97 19.63 3.72
CA LYS A 192 -16.64 20.42 4.77
C LYS A 192 -16.98 21.83 4.30
N LYS A 193 -16.03 22.50 3.62
CA LYS A 193 -16.23 23.86 3.09
C LYS A 193 -17.35 23.94 2.06
N LYS A 194 -17.64 22.83 1.38
CA LYS A 194 -18.62 22.72 0.30
C LYS A 194 -19.89 21.96 0.75
N LYS A 195 -20.54 22.41 1.82
CA LYS A 195 -21.71 21.73 2.43
C LYS A 195 -22.81 21.29 1.44
N ASN A 196 -23.10 22.10 0.43
CA ASN A 196 -24.14 21.83 -0.58
C ASN A 196 -23.56 21.48 -1.97
N TYR A 197 -22.27 21.14 -2.04
CA TYR A 197 -21.63 20.87 -3.33
C TYR A 197 -21.99 19.46 -3.83
N TYR A 198 -22.58 19.43 -5.01
CA TYR A 198 -22.76 18.16 -5.73
C TYR A 198 -21.38 17.60 -6.14
N LEU A 199 -20.97 16.55 -5.47
CA LEU A 199 -19.72 15.87 -5.82
C LEU A 199 -19.94 14.95 -7.03
N PRO A 200 -19.29 15.20 -8.18
CA PRO A 200 -19.46 14.39 -9.37
C PRO A 200 -19.24 12.91 -9.11
N LYS A 201 -20.03 12.03 -9.72
CA LYS A 201 -19.93 10.57 -9.59
C LYS A 201 -18.50 10.06 -9.82
N LYS A 202 -17.80 10.62 -10.81
CA LYS A 202 -16.41 10.30 -11.14
C LYS A 202 -15.45 10.60 -9.98
N ILE A 203 -15.61 11.74 -9.31
CA ILE A 203 -14.78 12.10 -8.14
C ILE A 203 -15.10 11.18 -6.96
N LYS A 204 -16.38 10.89 -6.68
CA LYS A 204 -16.76 9.92 -5.64
C LYS A 204 -16.08 8.57 -5.87
N GLN A 205 -16.00 8.08 -7.11
CA GLN A 205 -15.33 6.83 -7.45
C GLN A 205 -13.83 6.90 -7.23
N GLU A 206 -13.18 8.02 -7.56
CA GLU A 206 -11.75 8.22 -7.32
C GLU A 206 -11.43 8.25 -5.82
N LEU A 207 -12.26 8.91 -5.00
CA LEU A 207 -12.06 8.99 -3.54
C LEU A 207 -12.14 7.64 -2.82
N ILE A 208 -12.85 6.66 -3.37
CA ILE A 208 -12.95 5.31 -2.79
C ILE A 208 -12.14 4.27 -3.56
N ARG A 209 -11.36 4.70 -4.57
CA ARG A 209 -10.55 3.78 -5.37
C ARG A 209 -9.50 3.10 -4.48
N PRO A 210 -9.40 1.75 -4.51
CA PRO A 210 -8.43 1.06 -3.66
C PRO A 210 -6.99 1.36 -4.08
N THR A 211 -6.12 1.35 -3.10
CA THR A 211 -4.66 1.40 -3.28
C THR A 211 -4.19 0.23 -4.13
N LYS A 212 -3.29 0.49 -5.09
CA LYS A 212 -2.68 -0.59 -5.88
C LYS A 212 -1.69 -1.37 -5.04
N ILE A 213 -1.79 -2.69 -5.11
CA ILE A 213 -0.80 -3.63 -4.59
C ILE A 213 0.23 -3.90 -5.71
N TYR A 214 1.51 -3.66 -5.43
CA TYR A 214 2.62 -3.79 -6.40
C TYR A 214 3.42 -5.09 -6.24
N VAL A 215 3.04 -5.94 -5.31
CA VAL A 215 3.80 -7.13 -4.86
C VAL A 215 4.21 -8.04 -6.00
N ASN A 216 3.28 -8.40 -6.88
CA ASN A 216 3.55 -9.38 -7.94
C ASN A 216 4.61 -8.91 -8.95
N GLU A 217 4.50 -7.65 -9.38
CA GLU A 217 5.45 -7.04 -10.31
C GLU A 217 6.82 -6.87 -9.67
N LEU A 218 6.86 -6.35 -8.43
CA LEU A 218 8.10 -6.05 -7.72
C LEU A 218 8.87 -7.32 -7.33
N ASN A 219 8.20 -8.36 -6.88
CA ASN A 219 8.84 -9.66 -6.62
C ASN A 219 9.51 -10.24 -7.86
N LYS A 220 8.86 -10.16 -9.03
CA LYS A 220 9.46 -10.61 -10.30
C LYS A 220 10.71 -9.80 -10.67
N ILE A 221 10.68 -8.49 -10.41
CA ILE A 221 11.80 -7.58 -10.67
C ILE A 221 12.96 -7.87 -9.73
N ASN A 222 12.69 -8.02 -8.43
CA ASN A 222 13.70 -8.25 -7.40
C ASN A 222 14.37 -9.62 -7.58
N ASN A 223 13.60 -10.66 -7.84
CA ASN A 223 14.13 -12.00 -8.11
C ASN A 223 15.07 -12.06 -9.33
N LYS A 224 14.93 -11.12 -10.27
CA LYS A 224 15.81 -10.97 -11.44
C LYS A 224 16.94 -9.95 -11.22
N ASN A 225 17.08 -9.40 -10.00
CA ASN A 225 18.05 -8.36 -9.66
C ASN A 225 18.04 -7.17 -10.64
N LEU A 226 16.85 -6.70 -11.02
CA LEU A 226 16.71 -5.62 -12.01
C LEU A 226 16.69 -4.23 -11.38
N ILE A 227 16.58 -4.10 -10.06
CA ILE A 227 16.54 -2.82 -9.33
C ILE A 227 17.61 -2.76 -8.25
N ASN A 228 18.06 -1.55 -7.95
CA ASN A 228 19.02 -1.23 -6.90
C ASN A 228 18.33 -0.71 -5.64
N GLY A 229 17.10 -0.24 -5.76
CA GLY A 229 16.26 0.24 -4.66
C GLY A 229 14.88 0.61 -5.16
N CYS A 230 13.97 0.87 -4.23
CA CYS A 230 12.62 1.35 -4.56
C CYS A 230 12.01 2.08 -3.38
N ALA A 231 10.93 2.83 -3.63
CA ALA A 231 10.18 3.55 -2.62
C ALA A 231 8.68 3.43 -2.87
N ASN A 232 7.92 3.09 -1.81
CA ASN A 232 6.47 3.20 -1.79
C ASN A 232 6.09 4.67 -1.54
N ILE A 233 5.22 5.25 -2.35
CA ILE A 233 4.84 6.66 -2.22
C ILE A 233 3.56 6.76 -1.41
N THR A 234 3.72 7.10 -0.14
CA THR A 234 2.68 7.18 0.90
C THR A 234 2.60 8.59 1.50
N GLY A 235 2.26 8.72 2.77
CA GLY A 235 2.29 10.00 3.49
C GLY A 235 3.64 10.69 3.39
N GLY A 236 3.65 12.02 3.27
CA GLY A 236 4.85 12.81 2.93
C GLY A 236 5.09 12.94 1.43
N GLY A 237 4.24 12.35 0.57
CA GLY A 237 4.28 12.51 -0.88
C GLY A 237 5.51 11.92 -1.57
N LEU A 238 5.77 12.40 -2.79
CA LEU A 238 6.84 11.85 -3.63
C LEU A 238 8.24 12.10 -3.06
N LEU A 239 8.48 13.30 -2.55
CA LEU A 239 9.84 13.73 -2.18
C LEU A 239 10.30 13.08 -0.88
N ASP A 240 9.49 13.10 0.17
CA ASP A 240 9.86 12.54 1.47
C ASP A 240 10.08 11.02 1.42
N ASN A 241 9.31 10.30 0.61
CA ASN A 241 9.49 8.86 0.49
C ASN A 241 10.72 8.48 -0.34
N LEU A 242 11.05 9.23 -1.39
CA LEU A 242 12.26 9.00 -2.16
C LEU A 242 13.55 9.27 -1.36
N ILE A 243 13.60 10.35 -0.58
CA ILE A 243 14.80 10.70 0.20
C ILE A 243 15.14 9.64 1.26
N ARG A 244 14.14 8.89 1.75
CA ARG A 244 14.33 7.83 2.77
C ARG A 244 15.26 6.72 2.29
N VAL A 245 15.23 6.40 0.99
CA VAL A 245 15.98 5.26 0.43
C VAL A 245 17.34 5.65 -0.14
N ILE A 246 17.68 6.93 -0.22
CA ILE A 246 18.92 7.41 -0.84
C ILE A 246 20.10 7.39 0.15
N PRO A 247 21.29 6.92 -0.27
CA PRO A 247 22.55 7.01 0.50
C PRO A 247 22.96 8.45 0.80
N LYS A 248 23.71 8.66 1.89
CA LYS A 248 24.18 10.00 2.32
C LYS A 248 25.01 10.77 1.27
N LYS A 249 25.76 10.06 0.42
CA LYS A 249 26.67 10.64 -0.59
C LYS A 249 26.04 10.79 -1.99
N LEU A 250 24.72 10.59 -2.11
CA LEU A 250 23.98 10.68 -3.36
C LEU A 250 22.83 11.67 -3.23
N SER A 251 22.45 12.26 -4.37
CA SER A 251 21.28 13.13 -4.54
C SER A 251 20.37 12.61 -5.62
N ILE A 252 19.11 13.01 -5.59
CA ILE A 252 18.11 12.71 -6.64
C ILE A 252 17.78 13.99 -7.40
N ASN A 253 17.60 13.86 -8.70
CA ASN A 253 17.12 14.93 -9.58
C ASN A 253 15.81 14.46 -10.21
N ILE A 254 14.70 15.16 -9.93
CA ILE A 254 13.35 14.81 -10.40
C ILE A 254 12.82 15.91 -11.33
N ASP A 255 12.43 15.48 -12.51
CA ASP A 255 11.70 16.31 -13.47
C ASP A 255 10.20 16.21 -13.20
N LEU A 256 9.64 17.23 -12.55
CA LEU A 256 8.22 17.27 -12.18
C LEU A 256 7.31 17.32 -13.42
N SER A 257 7.77 17.85 -14.54
CA SER A 257 6.99 17.94 -15.79
C SER A 257 6.70 16.56 -16.39
N LYS A 258 7.49 15.54 -16.04
CA LYS A 258 7.29 14.15 -16.47
C LYS A 258 6.26 13.39 -15.65
N ILE A 259 5.78 13.95 -14.53
CA ILE A 259 4.82 13.27 -13.67
C ILE A 259 3.45 13.22 -14.35
N LYS A 260 2.94 12.01 -14.57
CA LYS A 260 1.64 11.77 -15.20
C LYS A 260 0.54 11.80 -14.15
N THR A 261 0.03 13.00 -13.87
CA THR A 261 -1.07 13.20 -12.91
C THR A 261 -2.39 12.60 -13.39
N LYS A 262 -3.30 12.35 -12.46
CA LYS A 262 -4.66 11.84 -12.73
C LYS A 262 -5.70 12.96 -12.52
N PRO A 263 -6.92 12.83 -13.08
CA PRO A 263 -7.97 13.83 -12.93
C PRO A 263 -8.29 14.22 -11.48
N ILE A 264 -8.16 13.30 -10.54
CA ILE A 264 -8.39 13.59 -9.12
C ILE A 264 -7.40 14.63 -8.57
N PHE A 265 -6.15 14.64 -9.02
CA PHE A 265 -5.16 15.63 -8.59
C PHE A 265 -5.44 17.01 -9.19
N ARG A 266 -5.97 17.07 -10.43
CA ARG A 266 -6.46 18.33 -11.02
C ARG A 266 -7.62 18.89 -10.20
N TRP A 267 -8.58 18.04 -9.83
CA TRP A 267 -9.69 18.44 -8.95
C TRP A 267 -9.20 19.00 -7.60
N LEU A 268 -8.12 18.46 -7.02
CA LEU A 268 -7.52 19.03 -5.81
C LEU A 268 -6.95 20.43 -6.05
N LYS A 269 -6.24 20.66 -7.16
CA LYS A 269 -5.74 21.99 -7.55
C LYS A 269 -6.87 22.99 -7.75
N GLU A 270 -7.94 22.60 -8.43
CA GLU A 270 -9.17 23.40 -8.61
C GLU A 270 -9.85 23.74 -7.26
N ASN A 271 -9.52 23.02 -6.20
CA ASN A 271 -9.93 23.27 -4.83
C ASN A 271 -8.83 23.95 -3.98
N ASN A 272 -7.96 24.72 -4.62
CA ASN A 272 -6.94 25.58 -4.02
C ASN A 272 -5.84 24.83 -3.24
N ILE A 273 -5.56 23.55 -3.55
CA ILE A 273 -4.38 22.86 -3.02
C ILE A 273 -3.16 23.27 -3.87
N LYS A 274 -2.20 23.95 -3.25
CA LYS A 274 -0.97 24.43 -3.88
C LYS A 274 -0.06 23.27 -4.32
N ASP A 275 0.77 23.48 -5.35
CA ASP A 275 1.71 22.47 -5.86
C ASP A 275 2.67 21.95 -4.79
N SER A 276 3.17 22.81 -3.91
CA SER A 276 4.01 22.42 -2.77
C SER A 276 3.30 21.45 -1.84
N GLU A 277 2.05 21.71 -1.48
CA GLU A 277 1.26 20.83 -0.64
C GLU A 277 0.86 19.54 -1.35
N MET A 278 0.60 19.62 -2.66
CA MET A 278 0.38 18.43 -3.51
C MET A 278 1.56 17.47 -3.44
N LEU A 279 2.79 17.98 -3.58
CA LEU A 279 4.01 17.17 -3.57
C LEU A 279 4.37 16.60 -2.19
N ASN A 280 3.99 17.30 -1.12
CA ASN A 280 4.28 16.88 0.26
C ASN A 280 3.21 15.95 0.85
N THR A 281 1.98 15.96 0.29
CA THR A 281 0.86 15.21 0.87
C THR A 281 0.43 14.05 0.00
N PHE A 282 0.44 14.23 -1.33
CA PHE A 282 -0.12 13.27 -2.26
C PHE A 282 0.94 12.59 -3.12
N ASN A 283 0.59 11.43 -3.64
CA ASN A 283 1.44 10.70 -4.58
C ASN A 283 1.49 11.31 -6.00
N CYS A 284 0.64 12.30 -6.29
CA CYS A 284 0.55 13.02 -7.58
C CYS A 284 0.44 12.13 -8.82
N GLY A 285 0.00 10.87 -8.66
CA GLY A 285 -0.10 9.89 -9.74
C GLY A 285 1.04 8.87 -9.77
N VAL A 286 2.05 9.01 -8.91
CA VAL A 286 3.18 8.09 -8.75
C VAL A 286 2.97 7.25 -7.50
N GLY A 287 2.61 5.97 -7.67
CA GLY A 287 2.35 5.12 -6.51
C GLY A 287 3.58 4.39 -5.98
N PHE A 288 4.58 4.19 -6.83
CA PHE A 288 5.83 3.52 -6.48
C PHE A 288 6.98 4.04 -7.35
N CYS A 289 8.18 4.11 -6.80
CA CYS A 289 9.39 4.45 -7.55
C CYS A 289 10.38 3.29 -7.55
N LEU A 290 11.00 3.04 -8.71
CA LEU A 290 12.10 2.09 -8.86
C LEU A 290 13.39 2.86 -9.15
N ILE A 291 14.49 2.41 -8.55
CA ILE A 291 15.84 2.94 -8.81
C ILE A 291 16.63 1.81 -9.48
N THR A 292 17.10 2.03 -10.69
CA THR A 292 17.65 0.97 -11.52
C THR A 292 18.72 1.48 -12.49
N ASN A 293 19.58 0.58 -12.94
CA ASN A 293 20.50 0.88 -14.04
C ASN A 293 19.75 1.03 -15.37
N LYS A 294 20.19 1.97 -16.22
CA LYS A 294 19.59 2.26 -17.54
C LYS A 294 19.36 1.01 -18.39
N LYS A 295 20.31 0.05 -18.38
CA LYS A 295 20.24 -1.21 -19.16
C LYS A 295 19.06 -2.12 -18.78
N ASN A 296 18.49 -1.96 -17.58
CA ASN A 296 17.41 -2.80 -17.10
C ASN A 296 15.99 -2.27 -17.44
N ILE A 297 15.87 -1.03 -17.91
CA ILE A 297 14.58 -0.35 -18.12
C ILE A 297 13.64 -1.16 -19.01
N LEU A 298 14.11 -1.66 -20.14
CA LEU A 298 13.30 -2.44 -21.07
C LEU A 298 12.84 -3.77 -20.46
N LYS A 299 13.73 -4.44 -19.70
CA LYS A 299 13.40 -5.70 -19.00
C LYS A 299 12.33 -5.46 -17.93
N ILE A 300 12.44 -4.36 -17.19
CA ILE A 300 11.45 -3.96 -16.18
C ILE A 300 10.10 -3.67 -16.84
N LYS A 301 10.07 -2.85 -17.89
CA LYS A 301 8.83 -2.47 -18.59
C LYS A 301 8.04 -3.69 -19.08
N LYS A 302 8.70 -4.76 -19.54
CA LYS A 302 8.05 -6.01 -20.00
C LYS A 302 7.26 -6.75 -18.89
N ILE A 303 7.52 -6.45 -17.61
CA ILE A 303 6.84 -7.09 -16.47
C ILE A 303 5.50 -6.43 -16.16
N PHE A 304 5.33 -5.16 -16.57
CA PHE A 304 4.14 -4.37 -16.25
C PHE A 304 3.10 -4.37 -17.38
N SER A 305 1.83 -4.30 -16.98
CA SER A 305 0.74 -4.02 -17.91
C SER A 305 0.84 -2.59 -18.46
N LYS A 306 0.25 -2.31 -19.63
CA LYS A 306 0.21 -0.99 -20.27
C LYS A 306 -0.29 0.10 -19.31
N LYS A 307 -1.28 -0.18 -18.46
CA LYS A 307 -1.86 0.75 -17.48
C LYS A 307 -0.87 1.20 -16.40
N TYR A 308 0.06 0.33 -16.01
CA TYR A 308 1.02 0.57 -14.93
C TYR A 308 2.47 0.58 -15.43
N LEU A 309 2.67 0.84 -16.72
CA LEU A 309 3.97 0.85 -17.35
C LEU A 309 4.87 1.92 -16.69
N PRO A 310 6.06 1.52 -16.15
CA PRO A 310 7.00 2.46 -15.55
C PRO A 310 7.54 3.46 -16.56
N TYR A 311 7.75 4.69 -16.13
CA TYR A 311 8.33 5.77 -16.94
C TYR A 311 9.37 6.55 -16.13
N GLN A 312 10.38 7.08 -16.82
CA GLN A 312 11.46 7.81 -16.19
C GLN A 312 10.99 9.20 -15.75
N ILE A 313 11.31 9.55 -14.49
CA ILE A 313 11.06 10.87 -13.90
C ILE A 313 12.33 11.54 -13.39
N GLY A 314 13.45 10.83 -13.32
CA GLY A 314 14.66 11.40 -12.75
C GLY A 314 15.85 10.46 -12.80
N PHE A 315 16.91 10.86 -12.09
CA PHE A 315 18.15 10.12 -11.98
C PHE A 315 18.90 10.41 -10.68
N VAL A 316 19.82 9.55 -10.33
CA VAL A 316 20.69 9.68 -9.14
C VAL A 316 22.02 10.34 -9.54
N SER A 317 22.46 11.35 -8.78
CA SER A 317 23.73 12.03 -8.95
C SER A 317 24.62 11.93 -7.71
N LYS A 318 25.91 12.28 -7.82
CA LYS A 318 26.78 12.52 -6.67
C LYS A 318 26.29 13.78 -5.92
N GLY A 319 26.31 13.78 -4.62
CA GLY A 319 25.92 14.95 -3.83
C GLY A 319 25.64 14.62 -2.37
N LYS A 320 25.26 15.62 -1.60
CA LYS A 320 24.74 15.47 -0.24
C LYS A 320 23.29 14.99 -0.32
N LYS A 321 22.85 14.09 0.53
CA LYS A 321 21.51 13.49 0.55
C LYS A 321 20.40 14.55 0.44
N ARG A 322 19.94 14.84 -0.78
CA ARG A 322 18.88 15.81 -1.08
C ARG A 322 18.13 15.45 -2.36
N ILE A 323 16.97 16.03 -2.56
CA ILE A 323 16.22 15.98 -3.81
C ILE A 323 16.24 17.36 -4.45
N ASN A 324 16.67 17.42 -5.69
CA ASN A 324 16.56 18.58 -6.56
C ASN A 324 15.36 18.36 -7.47
N THR A 325 14.47 19.32 -7.56
CA THR A 325 13.31 19.27 -8.46
C THR A 325 13.43 20.37 -9.52
N PHE A 326 12.97 20.09 -10.72
CA PHE A 326 12.84 21.06 -11.81
C PHE A 326 11.57 20.77 -12.61
N GLY A 327 11.12 21.76 -13.38
CA GLY A 327 9.81 21.71 -14.01
C GLY A 327 8.66 21.95 -13.02
N LYS A 328 7.43 21.86 -13.51
CA LYS A 328 6.17 22.00 -12.72
C LYS A 328 5.29 20.77 -12.92
N ILE A 329 4.46 20.46 -11.90
CA ILE A 329 3.52 19.35 -11.92
C ILE A 329 2.17 19.74 -12.53
#